data_261f243be288f3ecc0053ec47cffbc48
#
_entry.id   261f243be288f3ecc0053ec47cffbc48
#
_cell.length_a   1.000
_cell.length_b   1.000
_cell.length_c   1.000
_cell.angle_alpha   90.00
_cell.angle_beta   90.00
_cell.angle_gamma   90.00
#
_symmetry.space_group_name_H-M   'P 1'
#
loop_
_entity.id
_entity.type
_entity.pdbx_description
1 polymer ?
#
loop_
_entity_poly.entity_id
_entity_poly.type
_entity_poly.pdbx_seq_one_letter_code
_entity_poly.pdbx_strand_id
1 'polypeptide(L)'
;MDLTDRHIGKNIEVFDSTLRDGAQGEGITFSVEDKLNIVKALDYVGADYIEAGNPGSNPKDLEFFKEIDLGSLRHAKLVAFGSTRRKDIKAEDDENCLSLLSAETEAVAVFGKTWDMHVTDIIKTSLDENLNMISDTVAFFKSRGKEVIFDAEHYFCLLYTSPSPRDRQKS
;
A
#
# COMPACT_ATOMS: atom_id res chain seq x y z
N MET A 1 28.50 -17.52 -16.43
CA MET A 1 27.96 -16.18 -16.21
C MET A 1 27.61 -16.11 -14.73
N ASP A 2 28.47 -15.46 -13.96
CA ASP A 2 28.37 -15.44 -12.49
C ASP A 2 27.18 -14.57 -12.09
N LEU A 3 26.23 -15.14 -11.38
CA LEU A 3 25.01 -14.44 -10.93
C LEU A 3 25.28 -13.53 -9.72
N THR A 4 26.48 -13.63 -9.13
CA THR A 4 26.86 -12.85 -7.95
C THR A 4 27.19 -11.40 -8.27
N ASP A 5 27.54 -11.07 -9.51
CA ASP A 5 27.97 -9.72 -9.90
C ASP A 5 26.84 -8.73 -10.21
N ARG A 6 25.57 -9.19 -10.22
CA ARG A 6 24.42 -8.33 -10.59
C ARG A 6 23.85 -7.49 -9.44
N HIS A 7 24.25 -7.76 -8.20
CA HIS A 7 23.66 -7.13 -7.02
C HIS A 7 24.64 -6.29 -6.19
N ILE A 8 25.89 -6.17 -6.62
CA ILE A 8 26.88 -5.32 -5.94
C ILE A 8 26.46 -3.85 -6.14
N GLY A 9 26.00 -3.19 -5.07
CA GLY A 9 25.65 -1.77 -5.05
C GLY A 9 24.17 -1.41 -5.22
N LYS A 10 23.24 -2.37 -5.26
CA LYS A 10 21.80 -2.09 -5.17
C LYS A 10 21.34 -2.28 -3.75
N ASN A 11 20.83 -1.23 -3.12
CA ASN A 11 20.10 -1.36 -1.88
C ASN A 11 18.79 -2.10 -2.16
N ILE A 12 18.50 -3.11 -1.37
CA ILE A 12 17.20 -3.81 -1.37
C ILE A 12 16.46 -3.30 -0.14
N GLU A 13 15.28 -2.74 -0.34
CA GLU A 13 14.41 -2.29 0.74
C GLU A 13 13.38 -3.38 1.06
N VAL A 14 13.15 -3.60 2.35
CA VAL A 14 12.19 -4.60 2.85
C VAL A 14 10.89 -3.89 3.20
N PHE A 15 9.81 -4.26 2.50
CA PHE A 15 8.46 -3.78 2.74
C PHE A 15 7.65 -4.89 3.46
N ASP A 16 7.31 -4.66 4.73
CA ASP A 16 6.52 -5.59 5.54
C ASP A 16 5.04 -5.20 5.52
N SER A 17 4.16 -6.16 5.27
CA SER A 17 2.71 -5.99 5.19
C SER A 17 1.96 -6.86 6.22
N THR A 18 2.64 -7.32 7.26
CA THR A 18 2.05 -8.19 8.30
C THR A 18 0.81 -7.54 8.94
N LEU A 19 0.87 -6.24 9.21
CA LEU A 19 -0.18 -5.53 9.95
C LEU A 19 -1.36 -5.07 9.06
N ARG A 20 -1.22 -5.17 7.73
CA ARG A 20 -2.31 -4.88 6.80
C ARG A 20 -2.78 -6.14 6.08
N ASP A 21 -1.99 -6.73 5.21
CA ASP A 21 -2.37 -7.92 4.45
C ASP A 21 -2.38 -9.17 5.33
N GLY A 22 -1.38 -9.34 6.16
CA GLY A 22 -1.30 -10.43 7.14
C GLY A 22 -2.46 -10.42 8.15
N ALA A 23 -3.00 -9.24 8.49
CA ALA A 23 -4.15 -9.10 9.37
C ALA A 23 -5.48 -9.57 8.74
N GLN A 24 -5.50 -9.84 7.44
CA GLN A 24 -6.68 -10.39 6.75
C GLN A 24 -6.76 -11.92 6.84
N GLY A 25 -5.75 -12.57 7.44
CA GLY A 25 -5.75 -14.01 7.66
C GLY A 25 -6.91 -14.46 8.56
N GLU A 26 -7.47 -15.63 8.26
CA GLU A 26 -8.54 -16.22 9.06
C GLU A 26 -8.09 -16.45 10.51
N GLY A 27 -8.88 -15.99 11.47
CA GLY A 27 -8.58 -16.12 12.90
C GLY A 27 -7.55 -15.12 13.45
N ILE A 28 -7.03 -14.21 12.63
CA ILE A 28 -6.08 -13.18 13.05
C ILE A 28 -6.84 -11.89 13.40
N THR A 29 -6.57 -11.37 14.58
CA THR A 29 -7.08 -10.06 15.01
C THR A 29 -6.04 -9.39 15.88
N PHE A 30 -5.58 -8.21 15.49
CA PHE A 30 -4.67 -7.40 16.29
C PHE A 30 -5.43 -6.31 17.05
N SER A 31 -5.08 -6.11 18.31
CA SER A 31 -5.42 -4.90 19.05
C SER A 31 -4.49 -3.76 18.63
N VAL A 32 -4.79 -2.53 19.04
CA VAL A 32 -3.89 -1.39 18.85
C VAL A 32 -2.55 -1.65 19.53
N GLU A 33 -2.56 -2.18 20.75
CA GLU A 33 -1.34 -2.53 21.48
C GLU A 33 -0.50 -3.59 20.77
N ASP A 34 -1.13 -4.63 20.20
CA ASP A 34 -0.42 -5.63 19.40
C ASP A 34 0.27 -4.98 18.21
N LYS A 35 -0.44 -4.10 17.48
CA LYS A 35 0.14 -3.38 16.33
C LYS A 35 1.34 -2.52 16.75
N LEU A 36 1.24 -1.77 17.84
CA LEU A 36 2.34 -0.97 18.37
C LEU A 36 3.58 -1.82 18.71
N ASN A 37 3.37 -3.00 19.30
CA ASN A 37 4.45 -3.90 19.65
C ASN A 37 5.09 -4.57 18.42
N ILE A 38 4.26 -4.95 17.43
CA ILE A 38 4.74 -5.56 16.18
C ILE A 38 5.55 -4.54 15.37
N VAL A 39 5.08 -3.28 15.27
CA VAL A 39 5.85 -2.22 14.58
C VAL A 39 7.22 -2.04 15.19
N LYS A 40 7.33 -2.00 16.53
CA LYS A 40 8.63 -1.90 17.22
C LYS A 40 9.53 -3.09 16.93
N ALA A 41 8.97 -4.29 16.86
CA ALA A 41 9.73 -5.49 16.53
C ALA A 41 10.22 -5.48 15.07
N LEU A 42 9.37 -5.06 14.12
CA LEU A 42 9.74 -4.95 12.71
C LEU A 42 10.79 -3.86 12.48
N ASP A 43 10.66 -2.71 13.14
CA ASP A 43 11.70 -1.66 13.11
C ASP A 43 13.03 -2.16 13.68
N TYR A 44 12.98 -2.94 14.77
CA TYR A 44 14.18 -3.51 15.39
C TYR A 44 14.90 -4.52 14.48
N VAL A 45 14.18 -5.33 13.72
CA VAL A 45 14.79 -6.29 12.79
C VAL A 45 15.18 -5.66 11.45
N GLY A 46 14.89 -4.36 11.24
CA GLY A 46 15.39 -3.58 10.12
C GLY A 46 14.50 -3.60 8.87
N ALA A 47 13.18 -3.72 9.02
CA ALA A 47 12.26 -3.44 7.92
C ALA A 47 12.38 -1.96 7.51
N ASP A 48 12.41 -1.68 6.20
CA ASP A 48 12.50 -0.29 5.70
C ASP A 48 11.12 0.39 5.68
N TYR A 49 10.08 -0.39 5.34
CA TYR A 49 8.68 0.06 5.33
C TYR A 49 7.80 -0.93 6.09
N ILE A 50 6.86 -0.40 6.87
CA ILE A 50 5.86 -1.19 7.60
C ILE A 50 4.47 -0.68 7.23
N GLU A 51 3.74 -1.47 6.45
CA GLU A 51 2.35 -1.20 6.07
C GLU A 51 1.41 -1.59 7.22
N ALA A 52 0.88 -0.59 7.92
CA ALA A 52 0.28 -0.81 9.23
C ALA A 52 -1.25 -0.85 9.24
N GLY A 53 -1.90 -0.60 8.11
CA GLY A 53 -3.35 -0.71 8.00
C GLY A 53 -4.00 0.36 7.13
N ASN A 54 -5.34 0.35 7.08
CA ASN A 54 -6.16 1.27 6.29
C ASN A 54 -7.00 2.19 7.22
N PRO A 55 -6.56 3.43 7.46
CA PRO A 55 -7.25 4.35 8.36
C PRO A 55 -8.66 4.73 7.87
N GLY A 56 -8.92 4.62 6.56
CA GLY A 56 -10.22 4.95 5.95
C GLY A 56 -11.28 3.86 6.07
N SER A 57 -10.88 2.61 6.29
CA SER A 57 -11.81 1.48 6.32
C SER A 57 -11.93 0.79 7.69
N ASN A 58 -10.97 0.99 8.58
CA ASN A 58 -10.92 0.32 9.88
C ASN A 58 -10.69 1.32 11.02
N PRO A 59 -11.67 1.51 11.92
CA PRO A 59 -11.51 2.41 13.07
C PRO A 59 -10.33 2.10 13.98
N LYS A 60 -9.99 0.80 14.16
CA LYS A 60 -8.80 0.40 14.94
C LYS A 60 -7.50 0.85 14.27
N ASP A 61 -7.44 0.82 12.94
CA ASP A 61 -6.27 1.31 12.22
C ASP A 61 -6.14 2.82 12.38
N LEU A 62 -7.25 3.56 12.31
CA LEU A 62 -7.23 4.98 12.56
C LEU A 62 -6.77 5.31 14.00
N GLU A 63 -7.23 4.54 15.01
CA GLU A 63 -6.80 4.67 16.40
C GLU A 63 -5.30 4.39 16.54
N PHE A 64 -4.82 3.30 15.95
CA PHE A 64 -3.38 2.96 15.91
C PHE A 64 -2.53 4.10 15.35
N PHE A 65 -2.91 4.69 14.20
CA PHE A 65 -2.15 5.80 13.61
C PHE A 65 -2.15 7.07 14.48
N LYS A 66 -3.14 7.26 15.36
CA LYS A 66 -3.16 8.38 16.31
C LYS A 66 -2.28 8.14 17.54
N GLU A 67 -2.10 6.87 17.92
CA GLU A 67 -1.36 6.50 19.12
C GLU A 67 0.13 6.26 18.88
N ILE A 68 0.51 5.91 17.64
CA ILE A 68 1.91 5.62 17.35
C ILE A 68 2.77 6.86 17.41
N ASP A 69 3.85 6.78 18.17
CA ASP A 69 4.92 7.79 18.11
C ASP A 69 5.88 7.49 16.97
N LEU A 70 5.68 8.14 15.84
CA LEU A 70 6.52 7.99 14.65
C LEU A 70 7.99 8.36 14.91
N GLY A 71 8.24 9.29 15.84
CA GLY A 71 9.60 9.69 16.24
C GLY A 71 10.35 8.61 17.02
N SER A 72 9.67 7.56 17.49
CA SER A 72 10.29 6.44 18.20
C SER A 72 10.88 5.38 17.27
N LEU A 73 10.53 5.39 15.97
CA LEU A 73 11.08 4.46 14.99
C LEU A 73 12.50 4.86 14.61
N ARG A 74 13.38 3.87 14.52
CA ARG A 74 14.81 4.07 14.28
C ARG A 74 15.19 3.96 12.81
N HIS A 75 14.48 3.14 12.08
CA HIS A 75 14.83 2.74 10.73
C HIS A 75 13.61 2.77 9.80
N ALA A 76 12.51 2.14 10.22
CA ALA A 76 11.34 1.94 9.38
C ALA A 76 10.53 3.20 9.15
N LYS A 77 10.03 3.37 7.93
CA LYS A 77 8.96 4.29 7.60
C LYS A 77 7.60 3.59 7.74
N LEU A 78 6.70 4.20 8.48
CA LEU A 78 5.35 3.70 8.57
C LEU A 78 4.55 4.08 7.31
N VAL A 79 3.74 3.13 6.82
CA VAL A 79 2.96 3.28 5.59
C VAL A 79 1.47 3.11 5.91
N ALA A 80 0.66 4.09 5.54
CA ALA A 80 -0.79 3.97 5.54
C ALA A 80 -1.25 3.48 4.16
N PHE A 81 -2.17 2.51 4.15
CA PHE A 81 -2.67 1.86 2.94
C PHE A 81 -4.09 2.31 2.62
N GLY A 82 -4.37 2.53 1.34
CA GLY A 82 -5.73 2.83 0.87
C GLY A 82 -5.82 2.86 -0.65
N SER A 83 -7.02 3.15 -1.19
CA SER A 83 -7.24 3.21 -2.63
C SER A 83 -6.84 4.54 -3.24
N THR A 84 -6.72 4.59 -4.56
CA THR A 84 -6.78 5.84 -5.32
C THR A 84 -8.10 6.58 -5.05
N ARG A 85 -8.18 7.87 -5.40
CA ARG A 85 -9.43 8.63 -5.34
C ARG A 85 -10.55 7.89 -6.08
N ARG A 86 -11.77 8.14 -5.70
CA ARG A 86 -12.95 7.65 -6.44
C ARG A 86 -13.11 8.41 -7.76
N LYS A 87 -13.79 7.77 -8.72
CA LYS A 87 -14.16 8.43 -9.99
C LYS A 87 -15.00 9.68 -9.72
N ASP A 88 -14.88 10.67 -10.59
CA ASP A 88 -15.63 11.91 -10.56
C ASP A 88 -15.46 12.77 -9.28
N ILE A 89 -14.48 12.46 -8.43
CA ILE A 89 -14.16 13.21 -7.20
C ILE A 89 -12.68 13.61 -7.28
N LYS A 90 -12.36 14.83 -6.89
CA LYS A 90 -10.96 15.25 -6.79
C LYS A 90 -10.29 14.60 -5.58
N ALA A 91 -8.97 14.36 -5.65
CA ALA A 91 -8.24 13.75 -4.55
C ALA A 91 -8.31 14.57 -3.25
N GLU A 92 -8.40 15.89 -3.35
CA GLU A 92 -8.56 16.80 -2.21
C GLU A 92 -9.92 16.72 -1.50
N ASP A 93 -10.94 16.20 -2.18
CA ASP A 93 -12.31 16.04 -1.67
C ASP A 93 -12.64 14.57 -1.37
N ASP A 94 -11.74 13.64 -1.68
CA ASP A 94 -11.95 12.22 -1.50
C ASP A 94 -11.66 11.78 -0.06
N GLU A 95 -12.67 11.21 0.60
CA GLU A 95 -12.57 10.80 2.01
C GLU A 95 -11.45 9.79 2.30
N ASN A 96 -11.16 8.89 1.34
CA ASN A 96 -10.08 7.93 1.49
C ASN A 96 -8.72 8.63 1.42
N CYS A 97 -8.53 9.55 0.46
CA CYS A 97 -7.30 10.34 0.37
C CYS A 97 -7.10 11.22 1.62
N LEU A 98 -8.17 11.83 2.13
CA LEU A 98 -8.12 12.62 3.36
C LEU A 98 -7.81 11.76 4.59
N SER A 99 -8.39 10.56 4.66
CA SER A 99 -8.10 9.61 5.74
C SER A 99 -6.64 9.15 5.74
N LEU A 100 -6.10 8.82 4.57
CA LEU A 100 -4.68 8.49 4.43
C LEU A 100 -3.77 9.65 4.87
N LEU A 101 -4.16 10.89 4.54
CA LEU A 101 -3.41 12.06 4.96
C LEU A 101 -3.43 12.26 6.48
N SER A 102 -4.58 11.95 7.12
CA SER A 102 -4.76 12.06 8.57
C SER A 102 -3.96 11.04 9.40
N ALA A 103 -3.44 9.99 8.77
CA ALA A 103 -2.52 9.05 9.42
C ALA A 103 -1.13 9.64 9.69
N GLU A 104 -0.81 10.80 9.10
CA GLU A 104 0.43 11.58 9.27
C GLU A 104 1.73 10.83 8.95
N THR A 105 1.64 9.64 8.35
CA THR A 105 2.80 8.82 7.96
C THR A 105 3.67 9.51 6.90
N GLU A 106 4.96 9.19 6.84
CA GLU A 106 5.88 9.70 5.80
C GLU A 106 5.54 9.12 4.42
N ALA A 107 5.08 7.87 4.39
CA ALA A 107 4.76 7.15 3.17
C ALA A 107 3.28 6.71 3.16
N VAL A 108 2.73 6.59 1.96
CA VAL A 108 1.42 6.01 1.70
C VAL A 108 1.53 4.96 0.60
N ALA A 109 0.85 3.84 0.78
CA ALA A 109 0.64 2.84 -0.26
C ALA A 109 -0.77 3.00 -0.81
N VAL A 110 -0.88 3.27 -2.11
CA VAL A 110 -2.18 3.47 -2.77
C VAL A 110 -2.38 2.41 -3.84
N PHE A 111 -3.44 1.60 -3.69
CA PHE A 111 -3.79 0.62 -4.70
C PHE A 111 -4.70 1.20 -5.78
N GLY A 112 -4.49 0.76 -6.99
CA GLY A 112 -5.34 1.07 -8.14
C GLY A 112 -5.53 -0.15 -9.03
N LYS A 113 -6.66 -0.19 -9.75
CA LYS A 113 -6.95 -1.29 -10.66
C LYS A 113 -6.07 -1.20 -11.89
N THR A 114 -5.43 -2.32 -12.23
CA THR A 114 -4.58 -2.43 -13.43
C THR A 114 -5.06 -3.50 -14.42
N TRP A 115 -6.17 -4.14 -14.11
CA TRP A 115 -6.87 -5.04 -15.02
C TRP A 115 -8.10 -4.34 -15.60
N ASP A 116 -8.19 -4.26 -16.94
CA ASP A 116 -9.23 -3.55 -17.67
C ASP A 116 -10.65 -4.00 -17.30
N MET A 117 -10.90 -5.31 -17.13
CA MET A 117 -12.17 -5.83 -16.66
C MET A 117 -12.56 -5.26 -15.28
N HIS A 118 -11.61 -5.13 -14.36
CA HIS A 118 -11.91 -4.51 -13.07
C HIS A 118 -12.23 -3.03 -13.19
N VAL A 119 -11.61 -2.33 -14.13
CA VAL A 119 -11.90 -0.92 -14.41
C VAL A 119 -13.29 -0.75 -14.98
N THR A 120 -13.63 -1.55 -16.01
CA THR A 120 -14.90 -1.38 -16.75
C THR A 120 -16.09 -1.98 -16.00
N ASP A 121 -15.95 -3.17 -15.42
CA ASP A 121 -17.07 -3.96 -14.91
C ASP A 121 -17.25 -3.81 -13.38
N ILE A 122 -16.17 -3.58 -12.63
CA ILE A 122 -16.22 -3.43 -11.16
C ILE A 122 -16.33 -1.96 -10.77
N ILE A 123 -15.33 -1.13 -11.14
CA ILE A 123 -15.40 0.31 -10.81
C ILE A 123 -16.36 1.06 -11.74
N LYS A 124 -16.66 0.48 -12.90
CA LYS A 124 -17.57 1.05 -13.92
C LYS A 124 -17.13 2.45 -14.37
N THR A 125 -15.88 2.54 -14.81
CA THR A 125 -15.28 3.76 -15.34
C THR A 125 -14.48 3.47 -16.61
N SER A 126 -14.02 4.52 -17.30
CA SER A 126 -13.14 4.38 -18.46
C SER A 126 -11.69 4.09 -18.03
N LEU A 127 -10.92 3.51 -18.94
CA LEU A 127 -9.48 3.29 -18.72
C LEU A 127 -8.74 4.62 -18.53
N ASP A 128 -9.12 5.66 -19.28
CA ASP A 128 -8.52 7.00 -19.16
C ASP A 128 -8.83 7.62 -17.79
N GLU A 129 -10.08 7.52 -17.30
CA GLU A 129 -10.40 8.02 -15.96
C GLU A 129 -9.69 7.23 -14.87
N ASN A 130 -9.52 5.92 -15.04
CA ASN A 130 -8.73 5.13 -14.09
C ASN A 130 -7.27 5.61 -14.03
N LEU A 131 -6.67 5.93 -15.17
CA LEU A 131 -5.32 6.51 -15.20
C LEU A 131 -5.29 7.90 -14.55
N ASN A 132 -6.31 8.72 -14.75
CA ASN A 132 -6.46 10.01 -14.07
C ASN A 132 -6.59 9.82 -12.55
N MET A 133 -7.39 8.87 -12.09
CA MET A 133 -7.53 8.56 -10.66
C MET A 133 -6.17 8.22 -10.03
N ILE A 134 -5.37 7.40 -10.70
CA ILE A 134 -4.02 7.04 -10.25
C ILE A 134 -3.11 8.28 -10.24
N SER A 135 -3.04 8.99 -11.35
CA SER A 135 -2.16 10.15 -11.51
C SER A 135 -2.47 11.26 -10.51
N ASP A 136 -3.76 11.61 -10.37
CA ASP A 136 -4.21 12.66 -9.45
C ASP A 136 -3.90 12.29 -7.99
N THR A 137 -4.12 11.02 -7.61
CA THR A 137 -3.84 10.56 -6.25
C THR A 137 -2.35 10.61 -5.95
N VAL A 138 -1.51 10.12 -6.86
CA VAL A 138 -0.06 10.19 -6.69
C VAL A 138 0.40 11.64 -6.59
N ALA A 139 -0.07 12.52 -7.48
CA ALA A 139 0.26 13.95 -7.46
C ALA A 139 -0.19 14.63 -6.16
N PHE A 140 -1.39 14.28 -5.67
CA PHE A 140 -1.93 14.80 -4.41
C PHE A 140 -1.02 14.52 -3.22
N PHE A 141 -0.57 13.29 -3.03
CA PHE A 141 0.31 12.92 -1.92
C PHE A 141 1.74 13.44 -2.13
N LYS A 142 2.28 13.36 -3.35
CA LYS A 142 3.61 13.92 -3.65
C LYS A 142 3.69 15.43 -3.39
N SER A 143 2.66 16.20 -3.74
CA SER A 143 2.60 17.64 -3.47
C SER A 143 2.60 18.00 -1.97
N ARG A 144 2.26 17.03 -1.12
CA ARG A 144 2.26 17.14 0.35
C ARG A 144 3.50 16.52 1.00
N GLY A 145 4.53 16.23 0.20
CA GLY A 145 5.80 15.70 0.68
C GLY A 145 5.77 14.22 1.07
N LYS A 146 4.70 13.50 0.75
CA LYS A 146 4.62 12.06 1.05
C LYS A 146 5.41 11.25 0.03
N GLU A 147 6.03 10.19 0.49
CA GLU A 147 6.47 9.10 -0.37
C GLU A 147 5.26 8.26 -0.79
N VAL A 148 5.18 7.93 -2.08
CA VAL A 148 4.03 7.19 -2.61
C VAL A 148 4.48 5.88 -3.20
N ILE A 149 3.93 4.80 -2.70
CA ILE A 149 4.08 3.45 -3.20
C ILE A 149 2.78 3.10 -3.93
N PHE A 150 2.87 2.85 -5.24
CA PHE A 150 1.70 2.45 -6.01
C PHE A 150 1.60 0.93 -6.06
N ASP A 151 0.53 0.40 -5.47
CA ASP A 151 0.17 -1.00 -5.55
C ASP A 151 -0.70 -1.24 -6.80
N ALA A 152 -0.09 -1.82 -7.81
CA ALA A 152 -0.73 -2.13 -9.09
C ALA A 152 -1.54 -3.42 -8.96
N GLU A 153 -2.76 -3.33 -8.45
CA GLU A 153 -3.60 -4.46 -8.11
C GLU A 153 -3.93 -5.31 -9.34
N HIS A 154 -3.66 -6.61 -9.24
CA HIS A 154 -3.80 -7.59 -10.33
C HIS A 154 -2.88 -7.34 -11.56
N TYR A 155 -1.78 -6.59 -11.41
CA TYR A 155 -0.84 -6.35 -12.51
C TYR A 155 -0.29 -7.65 -13.13
N PHE A 156 0.02 -8.63 -12.31
CA PHE A 156 0.43 -9.97 -12.73
C PHE A 156 -0.74 -10.94 -12.90
N CYS A 157 -1.95 -10.43 -13.07
CA CYS A 157 -3.11 -11.25 -13.28
C CYS A 157 -2.99 -11.99 -14.63
N LEU A 158 -2.93 -13.13 -14.57
CA LEU A 158 -2.30 -14.34 -15.01
C LEU A 158 -2.49 -14.68 -16.47
N LEU A 159 -3.51 -14.25 -17.14
CA LEU A 159 -3.80 -14.69 -18.52
C LEU A 159 -3.47 -13.64 -19.58
N TYR A 160 -3.39 -12.36 -19.22
CA TYR A 160 -3.35 -11.29 -20.21
C TYR A 160 -2.17 -10.33 -20.11
N THR A 161 -1.60 -10.13 -18.92
CA THR A 161 -0.54 -9.13 -18.75
C THR A 161 0.85 -9.69 -18.54
N SER A 162 1.00 -10.81 -17.80
CA SER A 162 2.31 -11.43 -17.55
C SER A 162 2.16 -12.84 -17.03
N PRO A 163 1.91 -13.84 -17.91
CA PRO A 163 1.77 -15.23 -17.45
C PRO A 163 3.07 -15.73 -16.82
N SER A 164 3.02 -16.08 -15.55
CA SER A 164 4.15 -16.74 -14.89
C SER A 164 4.22 -18.21 -15.27
N PRO A 165 5.38 -18.86 -15.19
CA PRO A 165 5.50 -20.29 -15.41
C PRO A 165 4.60 -21.15 -14.49
N ARG A 166 4.26 -20.63 -13.30
CA ARG A 166 3.37 -21.26 -12.32
C ARG A 166 1.92 -21.33 -12.82
N ASP A 167 1.50 -20.39 -13.62
CA ASP A 167 0.13 -20.27 -14.10
C ASP A 167 -0.13 -21.16 -15.32
N ARG A 168 0.91 -21.46 -16.09
CA ARG A 168 0.84 -22.42 -17.20
C ARG A 168 0.58 -23.86 -16.74
N GLN A 169 0.77 -24.17 -15.46
CA GLN A 169 0.50 -25.49 -14.89
C GLN A 169 -0.97 -25.69 -14.47
N LYS A 170 -1.79 -24.66 -14.55
CA LYS A 170 -3.21 -24.68 -14.14
C LYS A 170 -4.18 -24.65 -15.32
N SER A 171 -3.69 -24.60 -16.54
CA SER A 171 -4.51 -24.64 -17.77
C SER A 171 -4.54 -26.04 -18.37
#